data_f1bb6b94cf0d6cae725b7af03bc9d87a
#
_entry.id   f1bb6b94cf0d6cae725b7af03bc9d87a
#
_cell.length_a   1.000
_cell.length_b   1.000
_cell.length_c   1.000
_cell.angle_alpha   90.00
_cell.angle_beta   90.00
_cell.angle_gamma   90.00
#
_symmetry.space_group_name_H-M   'P 1'
#
loop_
_entity.id
_entity.type
_entity.pdbx_description
1 polymer ?
#
loop_
_entity_poly.entity_id
_entity_poly.type
_entity_poly.pdbx_seq_one_letter_code
_entity_poly.pdbx_strand_id
1 'polypeptide(L)'
;MKIVILERNSVGTDVSVDEISTYGEVAVYRNTTKEDVSERVKDAEIIVANKAPLNAETLKDAQNVKLICEFATGYDNVDLEYCRSRGIKVANVVNYSTDAVAQHTFALCLYILEKLNHYDNYVKSGEYAAQDRFSNFDIPYTELAGKTWGIIGMGNIGRKVAEIAKAFGCRVIFYSVTGKSSCTEYERVDFDTLLAESDFLSLHCPLSDITRNLINLDALKKMKKTAILINVARGPVVNDEDLYTALTENYILGAGLDVTGTEPMKDSNPLSKITDSSRLIITPHMAWASIEARTRCVSETCKNIEAYLKGEERNIVS
;
A
#
# COMPACT_ATOMS: atom_id res chain seq x y z
N MET A 1 -20.95 25.62 8.12
CA MET A 1 -20.12 24.51 8.62
C MET A 1 -18.70 24.73 8.11
N LYS A 2 -17.70 24.58 8.97
CA LYS A 2 -16.29 24.78 8.61
C LYS A 2 -15.60 23.43 8.38
N ILE A 3 -15.09 23.22 7.19
CA ILE A 3 -14.36 22.02 6.77
C ILE A 3 -12.89 22.39 6.60
N VAL A 4 -11.99 21.57 7.10
CA VAL A 4 -10.54 21.79 6.97
C VAL A 4 -9.90 20.59 6.25
N ILE A 5 -9.26 20.85 5.11
CA ILE A 5 -8.43 19.88 4.40
C ILE A 5 -6.98 20.13 4.82
N LEU A 6 -6.40 19.21 5.59
CA LEU A 6 -5.06 19.37 6.15
C LEU A 6 -3.94 19.11 5.14
N GLU A 7 -4.19 18.25 4.15
CA GLU A 7 -3.12 17.74 3.28
C GLU A 7 -3.60 17.60 1.83
N ARG A 8 -3.93 18.75 1.22
CA ARG A 8 -4.40 18.82 -0.17
C ARG A 8 -3.46 18.12 -1.16
N ASN A 9 -2.14 18.19 -0.91
CA ASN A 9 -1.16 17.58 -1.78
C ASN A 9 -1.18 16.05 -1.71
N SER A 10 -1.77 15.46 -0.67
CA SER A 10 -1.82 13.99 -0.53
C SER A 10 -2.63 13.30 -1.62
N VAL A 11 -3.57 14.00 -2.27
CA VAL A 11 -4.35 13.48 -3.40
C VAL A 11 -3.90 14.05 -4.76
N GLY A 12 -2.78 14.81 -4.78
CA GLY A 12 -2.22 15.43 -5.99
C GLY A 12 -3.02 16.65 -6.46
N THR A 13 -2.35 17.60 -7.10
CA THR A 13 -2.97 18.86 -7.54
C THR A 13 -3.81 18.71 -8.81
N ASP A 14 -3.65 17.63 -9.52
CA ASP A 14 -4.34 17.23 -10.76
C ASP A 14 -5.74 16.62 -10.52
N VAL A 15 -6.09 16.32 -9.26
CA VAL A 15 -7.45 15.88 -8.87
C VAL A 15 -8.15 17.00 -8.13
N SER A 16 -9.32 17.44 -8.56
CA SER A 16 -10.10 18.48 -7.86
C SER A 16 -10.65 17.96 -6.52
N VAL A 17 -10.69 18.87 -5.53
CA VAL A 17 -11.40 18.70 -4.25
C VAL A 17 -12.56 19.67 -4.09
N ASP A 18 -12.90 20.40 -5.15
CA ASP A 18 -13.88 21.51 -5.12
C ASP A 18 -15.29 21.05 -4.72
N GLU A 19 -15.63 19.77 -5.01
CA GLU A 19 -16.90 19.17 -4.62
C GLU A 19 -17.13 19.25 -3.09
N ILE A 20 -16.06 19.22 -2.28
CA ILE A 20 -16.16 19.32 -0.82
C ILE A 20 -16.75 20.68 -0.39
N SER A 21 -16.55 21.74 -1.17
CA SER A 21 -17.07 23.07 -0.88
C SER A 21 -18.60 23.16 -0.96
N THR A 22 -19.27 22.18 -1.56
CA THR A 22 -20.75 22.11 -1.58
C THR A 22 -21.34 21.83 -0.20
N TYR A 23 -20.52 21.32 0.73
CA TYR A 23 -20.96 20.96 2.10
C TYR A 23 -20.64 22.05 3.14
N GLY A 24 -19.86 23.08 2.81
CA GLY A 24 -19.54 24.16 3.74
C GLY A 24 -18.37 25.04 3.30
N GLU A 25 -17.95 25.92 4.19
CA GLU A 25 -16.75 26.73 4.01
C GLU A 25 -15.50 25.86 4.19
N VAL A 26 -14.62 25.82 3.18
CA VAL A 26 -13.45 24.92 3.15
C VAL A 26 -12.17 25.73 3.29
N ALA A 27 -11.41 25.46 4.36
CA ALA A 27 -10.01 25.87 4.49
C ALA A 27 -9.09 24.78 3.97
N VAL A 28 -8.19 25.11 3.05
CA VAL A 28 -7.32 24.14 2.36
C VAL A 28 -5.86 24.42 2.68
N TYR A 29 -5.17 23.43 3.24
CA TYR A 29 -3.74 23.48 3.48
C TYR A 29 -3.04 22.47 2.55
N ARG A 30 -1.90 22.87 1.98
CA ARG A 30 -1.13 22.03 1.05
C ARG A 30 -0.55 20.80 1.76
N ASN A 31 0.14 21.03 2.86
CA ASN A 31 0.69 20.02 3.78
C ASN A 31 0.55 20.54 5.20
N THR A 32 0.48 19.65 6.19
CA THR A 32 0.34 20.03 7.60
C THR A 32 1.36 19.25 8.42
N THR A 33 2.21 19.94 9.16
CA THR A 33 3.09 19.35 10.15
C THR A 33 2.31 19.05 11.44
N LYS A 34 2.86 18.18 12.31
CA LYS A 34 2.23 17.87 13.60
C LYS A 34 1.95 19.14 14.42
N GLU A 35 2.90 20.08 14.41
CA GLU A 35 2.86 21.33 15.16
C GLU A 35 1.74 22.26 14.67
N ASP A 36 1.44 22.22 13.37
CA ASP A 36 0.42 23.07 12.75
C ASP A 36 -1.01 22.57 12.95
N VAL A 37 -1.21 21.28 13.25
CA VAL A 37 -2.55 20.67 13.29
C VAL A 37 -3.49 21.42 14.23
N SER A 38 -3.08 21.63 15.48
CA SER A 38 -3.94 22.21 16.53
C SER A 38 -4.51 23.58 16.12
N GLU A 39 -3.68 24.46 15.56
CA GLU A 39 -4.13 25.79 15.13
C GLU A 39 -5.07 25.71 13.93
N ARG A 40 -4.76 24.81 12.96
CA ARG A 40 -5.55 24.70 11.71
C ARG A 40 -6.94 24.12 11.93
N VAL A 41 -7.09 23.22 12.90
CA VAL A 41 -8.37 22.54 13.16
C VAL A 41 -9.21 23.18 14.28
N LYS A 42 -8.72 24.23 14.92
CA LYS A 42 -9.33 24.86 16.09
C LYS A 42 -10.83 25.15 15.94
N ASP A 43 -11.22 25.69 14.78
CA ASP A 43 -12.61 26.03 14.50
C ASP A 43 -13.31 25.02 13.57
N ALA A 44 -12.65 23.90 13.22
CA ALA A 44 -13.19 22.92 12.29
C ALA A 44 -14.37 22.16 12.91
N GLU A 45 -15.38 21.87 12.08
CA GLU A 45 -16.45 20.92 12.38
C GLU A 45 -16.19 19.57 11.68
N ILE A 46 -15.58 19.62 10.48
CA ILE A 46 -15.14 18.44 9.74
C ILE A 46 -13.65 18.61 9.40
N ILE A 47 -12.88 17.57 9.61
CA ILE A 47 -11.47 17.46 9.20
C ILE A 47 -11.36 16.44 8.07
N VAL A 48 -10.64 16.79 7.02
CA VAL A 48 -10.21 15.86 5.97
C VAL A 48 -8.69 15.74 6.03
N ALA A 49 -8.17 14.53 6.27
CA ALA A 49 -6.76 14.26 6.50
C ALA A 49 -6.27 13.02 5.74
N ASN A 50 -4.97 12.75 5.80
CA ASN A 50 -4.36 11.52 5.26
C ASN A 50 -3.23 11.00 6.18
N LYS A 51 -2.30 11.88 6.59
CA LYS A 51 -1.12 11.51 7.39
C LYS A 51 -0.92 12.37 8.63
N ALA A 52 -1.58 13.53 8.69
CA ALA A 52 -1.51 14.41 9.85
C ALA A 52 -1.98 13.66 11.11
N PRO A 53 -1.22 13.66 12.21
CA PRO A 53 -1.60 12.95 13.42
C PRO A 53 -2.79 13.62 14.09
N LEU A 54 -3.88 12.88 14.31
CA LEU A 54 -5.11 13.33 14.94
C LEU A 54 -5.32 12.57 16.26
N ASN A 55 -4.96 13.19 17.36
CA ASN A 55 -4.94 12.59 18.70
C ASN A 55 -5.24 13.63 19.80
N ALA A 56 -5.13 13.22 21.06
CA ALA A 56 -5.42 14.07 22.21
C ALA A 56 -4.59 15.37 22.24
N GLU A 57 -3.34 15.34 21.77
CA GLU A 57 -2.46 16.51 21.73
C GLU A 57 -2.88 17.49 20.64
N THR A 58 -3.11 16.98 19.42
CA THR A 58 -3.38 17.81 18.23
C THR A 58 -4.82 18.30 18.15
N LEU A 59 -5.77 17.60 18.78
CA LEU A 59 -7.21 17.93 18.77
C LEU A 59 -7.69 18.60 20.06
N LYS A 60 -6.78 18.94 21.01
CA LYS A 60 -7.15 19.48 22.33
C LYS A 60 -8.01 20.74 22.26
N ASP A 61 -7.73 21.62 21.30
CA ASP A 61 -8.40 22.91 21.12
C ASP A 61 -9.55 22.85 20.09
N ALA A 62 -9.71 21.74 19.39
CA ALA A 62 -10.71 21.53 18.34
C ALA A 62 -12.07 21.06 18.93
N GLN A 63 -12.76 21.96 19.63
CA GLN A 63 -13.99 21.63 20.39
C GLN A 63 -15.20 21.33 19.50
N ASN A 64 -15.22 21.81 18.26
CA ASN A 64 -16.37 21.73 17.36
C ASN A 64 -16.31 20.51 16.42
N VAL A 65 -15.19 19.78 16.39
CA VAL A 65 -14.99 18.65 15.48
C VAL A 65 -15.98 17.54 15.79
N LYS A 66 -16.70 17.10 14.77
CA LYS A 66 -17.70 16.03 14.82
C LYS A 66 -17.37 14.87 13.89
N LEU A 67 -16.66 15.14 12.79
CA LEU A 67 -16.30 14.15 11.78
C LEU A 67 -14.85 14.34 11.33
N ILE A 68 -14.13 13.24 11.23
CA ILE A 68 -12.84 13.15 10.54
C ILE A 68 -13.03 12.22 9.35
N CYS A 69 -12.67 12.67 8.15
CA CYS A 69 -12.64 11.87 6.94
C CYS A 69 -11.19 11.63 6.51
N GLU A 70 -10.78 10.39 6.34
CA GLU A 70 -9.48 10.06 5.80
C GLU A 70 -9.51 9.99 4.26
N PHE A 71 -8.56 10.65 3.57
CA PHE A 71 -8.29 10.42 2.16
C PHE A 71 -7.51 9.10 1.96
N ALA A 72 -7.90 8.07 2.68
CA ALA A 72 -7.21 6.77 2.70
C ALA A 72 -8.11 5.65 3.20
N THR A 73 -7.70 4.40 2.93
CA THR A 73 -8.26 3.22 3.62
C THR A 73 -7.65 3.06 5.02
N GLY A 74 -6.34 3.30 5.18
CA GLY A 74 -5.65 3.27 6.46
C GLY A 74 -5.92 4.55 7.26
N TYR A 75 -5.99 4.41 8.57
CA TYR A 75 -6.25 5.49 9.52
C TYR A 75 -5.31 5.40 10.75
N ASP A 76 -4.10 4.90 10.51
CA ASP A 76 -3.09 4.69 11.55
C ASP A 76 -2.61 6.00 12.21
N ASN A 77 -2.90 7.16 11.58
CA ASN A 77 -2.63 8.51 12.08
C ASN A 77 -3.70 9.04 13.02
N VAL A 78 -4.84 8.34 13.19
CA VAL A 78 -5.97 8.79 14.03
C VAL A 78 -6.06 7.94 15.29
N ASP A 79 -6.09 8.62 16.45
CA ASP A 79 -6.40 8.00 17.74
C ASP A 79 -7.92 7.76 17.86
N LEU A 80 -8.35 6.56 17.47
CA LEU A 80 -9.77 6.19 17.49
C LEU A 80 -10.35 6.17 18.90
N GLU A 81 -9.59 5.80 19.93
CA GLU A 81 -10.06 5.75 21.30
C GLU A 81 -10.36 7.16 21.80
N TYR A 82 -9.45 8.09 21.56
CA TYR A 82 -9.66 9.51 21.85
C TYR A 82 -10.86 10.07 21.08
N CYS A 83 -10.98 9.79 19.78
CA CYS A 83 -12.12 10.22 18.97
C CYS A 83 -13.45 9.72 19.54
N ARG A 84 -13.55 8.44 19.90
CA ARG A 84 -14.75 7.86 20.54
C ARG A 84 -15.08 8.57 21.85
N SER A 85 -14.08 8.83 22.70
CA SER A 85 -14.27 9.52 23.98
C SER A 85 -14.84 10.94 23.82
N ARG A 86 -14.56 11.58 22.68
CA ARG A 86 -15.03 12.93 22.31
C ARG A 86 -16.33 12.93 21.49
N GLY A 87 -16.85 11.75 21.12
CA GLY A 87 -18.00 11.63 20.21
C GLY A 87 -17.69 12.08 18.77
N ILE A 88 -16.40 12.03 18.36
CA ILE A 88 -15.96 12.35 17.01
C ILE A 88 -16.08 11.08 16.16
N LYS A 89 -16.85 11.13 15.08
CA LYS A 89 -16.90 10.02 14.10
C LYS A 89 -15.68 10.10 13.19
N VAL A 90 -15.12 8.92 12.87
CA VAL A 90 -14.00 8.79 11.92
C VAL A 90 -14.45 7.91 10.77
N ALA A 91 -14.38 8.43 9.55
CA ALA A 91 -14.72 7.73 8.33
C ALA A 91 -13.49 7.58 7.43
N ASN A 92 -13.24 6.37 6.94
CA ASN A 92 -12.20 6.11 5.96
C ASN A 92 -12.80 5.94 4.55
N VAL A 93 -11.94 5.72 3.55
CA VAL A 93 -12.39 5.37 2.20
C VAL A 93 -11.97 3.94 1.87
N VAL A 94 -12.97 3.09 1.61
CA VAL A 94 -12.75 1.69 1.25
C VAL A 94 -12.85 1.49 -0.26
N ASN A 95 -12.13 0.51 -0.79
CA ASN A 95 -12.21 0.01 -2.18
C ASN A 95 -11.83 1.01 -3.29
N TYR A 96 -11.39 2.21 -2.98
CA TYR A 96 -11.10 3.23 -3.99
C TYR A 96 -9.87 2.90 -4.85
N SER A 97 -8.90 2.18 -4.30
CA SER A 97 -7.60 1.88 -4.91
C SER A 97 -7.38 0.40 -5.24
N THR A 98 -8.40 -0.45 -5.12
CA THR A 98 -8.25 -1.90 -5.29
C THR A 98 -7.59 -2.27 -6.62
N ASP A 99 -8.08 -1.71 -7.73
CA ASP A 99 -7.53 -1.99 -9.06
C ASP A 99 -6.13 -1.41 -9.24
N ALA A 100 -5.89 -0.19 -8.76
CA ALA A 100 -4.57 0.46 -8.85
C ALA A 100 -3.49 -0.33 -8.09
N VAL A 101 -3.79 -0.77 -6.85
CA VAL A 101 -2.84 -1.55 -6.03
C VAL A 101 -2.61 -2.93 -6.64
N ALA A 102 -3.65 -3.58 -7.16
CA ALA A 102 -3.49 -4.85 -7.85
C ALA A 102 -2.62 -4.69 -9.11
N GLN A 103 -2.87 -3.68 -9.94
CA GLN A 103 -2.05 -3.36 -11.11
C GLN A 103 -0.58 -3.15 -10.72
N HIS A 104 -0.32 -2.35 -9.67
CA HIS A 104 1.03 -2.05 -9.22
C HIS A 104 1.76 -3.28 -8.67
N THR A 105 1.03 -4.20 -8.01
CA THR A 105 1.56 -5.50 -7.56
C THR A 105 2.17 -6.28 -8.74
N PHE A 106 1.46 -6.36 -9.86
CA PHE A 106 1.95 -7.03 -11.07
C PHE A 106 3.06 -6.22 -11.76
N ALA A 107 2.99 -4.90 -11.78
CA ALA A 107 4.04 -4.05 -12.33
C ALA A 107 5.39 -4.30 -11.62
N LEU A 108 5.41 -4.34 -10.28
CA LEU A 108 6.60 -4.64 -9.50
C LEU A 108 7.11 -6.07 -9.77
N CYS A 109 6.20 -7.05 -9.81
CA CYS A 109 6.54 -8.45 -10.06
C CYS A 109 7.16 -8.63 -11.45
N LEU A 110 6.50 -8.16 -12.50
CA LEU A 110 6.94 -8.31 -13.88
C LEU A 110 8.25 -7.55 -14.14
N TYR A 111 8.43 -6.37 -13.55
CA TYR A 111 9.69 -5.63 -13.67
C TYR A 111 10.91 -6.46 -13.22
N ILE A 112 10.79 -7.15 -12.09
CA ILE A 112 11.87 -8.00 -11.55
C ILE A 112 11.96 -9.29 -12.34
N LEU A 113 10.85 -9.96 -12.62
CA LEU A 113 10.79 -11.25 -13.27
C LEU A 113 11.41 -11.22 -14.68
N GLU A 114 11.00 -10.26 -15.49
CA GLU A 114 11.42 -10.14 -16.88
C GLU A 114 12.71 -9.34 -17.07
N LYS A 115 13.34 -8.88 -15.96
CA LYS A 115 14.60 -8.11 -15.99
C LYS A 115 14.52 -6.84 -16.85
N LEU A 116 13.36 -6.17 -16.84
CA LEU A 116 13.06 -5.06 -17.77
C LEU A 116 14.11 -3.94 -17.73
N ASN A 117 14.61 -3.57 -16.53
CA ASN A 117 15.65 -2.55 -16.42
C ASN A 117 16.97 -2.99 -17.07
N HIS A 118 17.37 -4.25 -16.90
CA HIS A 118 18.59 -4.78 -17.51
C HIS A 118 18.51 -4.71 -19.03
N TYR A 119 17.43 -5.23 -19.62
CA TYR A 119 17.29 -5.30 -21.07
C TYR A 119 17.07 -3.91 -21.70
N ASP A 120 16.36 -3.01 -21.03
CA ASP A 120 16.24 -1.62 -21.48
C ASP A 120 17.62 -0.92 -21.53
N ASN A 121 18.43 -1.06 -20.49
CA ASN A 121 19.78 -0.53 -20.43
C ASN A 121 20.70 -1.18 -21.47
N TYR A 122 20.62 -2.51 -21.65
CA TYR A 122 21.39 -3.24 -22.65
C TYR A 122 21.17 -2.71 -24.07
N VAL A 123 19.93 -2.39 -24.42
CA VAL A 123 19.61 -1.78 -25.72
C VAL A 123 20.12 -0.35 -25.80
N LYS A 124 19.89 0.46 -24.76
CA LYS A 124 20.26 1.89 -24.73
C LYS A 124 21.77 2.13 -24.66
N SER A 125 22.54 1.19 -24.07
CA SER A 125 24.02 1.26 -24.05
C SER A 125 24.66 1.01 -25.42
N GLY A 126 23.90 0.47 -26.39
CA GLY A 126 24.41 0.08 -27.70
C GLY A 126 24.96 -1.35 -27.75
N GLU A 127 25.00 -2.08 -26.64
CA GLU A 127 25.44 -3.48 -26.59
C GLU A 127 24.60 -4.38 -27.48
N TYR A 128 23.29 -4.12 -27.55
CA TYR A 128 22.39 -4.85 -28.45
C TYR A 128 22.78 -4.68 -29.93
N ALA A 129 23.16 -3.45 -30.34
CA ALA A 129 23.56 -3.17 -31.71
C ALA A 129 24.92 -3.80 -32.08
N ALA A 130 25.76 -4.09 -31.08
CA ALA A 130 27.07 -4.69 -31.27
C ALA A 130 27.06 -6.23 -31.25
N GLN A 131 25.95 -6.85 -30.83
CA GLN A 131 25.86 -8.32 -30.79
C GLN A 131 25.59 -8.93 -32.17
N ASP A 132 25.87 -10.22 -32.32
CA ASP A 132 25.68 -11.00 -33.54
C ASP A 132 24.36 -11.78 -33.60
N ARG A 133 23.51 -11.65 -32.57
CA ARG A 133 22.24 -12.35 -32.40
C ARG A 133 21.07 -11.38 -32.42
N PHE A 134 19.92 -11.84 -32.88
CA PHE A 134 18.67 -11.04 -32.84
C PHE A 134 18.04 -10.96 -31.44
N SER A 135 18.40 -11.87 -30.53
CA SER A 135 17.92 -11.92 -29.13
C SER A 135 19.07 -12.04 -28.15
N ASN A 136 18.86 -11.60 -26.92
CA ASN A 136 19.78 -11.83 -25.81
C ASN A 136 19.16 -12.85 -24.82
N PHE A 137 19.94 -13.85 -24.42
CA PHE A 137 19.56 -14.92 -23.49
C PHE A 137 20.49 -15.00 -22.27
N ASP A 138 21.30 -13.98 -22.03
CA ASP A 138 22.37 -14.01 -21.01
C ASP A 138 21.79 -14.03 -19.59
N ILE A 139 20.61 -13.43 -19.38
CA ILE A 139 19.88 -13.49 -18.10
C ILE A 139 18.51 -14.12 -18.34
N PRO A 140 18.33 -15.41 -18.01
CA PRO A 140 17.06 -16.09 -18.23
C PRO A 140 15.99 -15.58 -17.27
N TYR A 141 14.74 -15.58 -17.74
CA TYR A 141 13.56 -15.35 -16.93
C TYR A 141 12.51 -16.45 -17.16
N THR A 142 11.49 -16.50 -16.33
CA THR A 142 10.46 -17.55 -16.40
C THR A 142 9.07 -16.94 -16.59
N GLU A 143 8.13 -17.74 -17.09
CA GLU A 143 6.72 -17.35 -17.21
C GLU A 143 6.00 -17.38 -15.86
N LEU A 144 4.90 -16.64 -15.75
CA LEU A 144 3.97 -16.74 -14.62
C LEU A 144 3.12 -18.01 -14.68
N ALA A 145 2.81 -18.46 -15.91
CA ALA A 145 1.95 -19.63 -16.13
C ALA A 145 2.54 -20.90 -15.47
N GLY A 146 1.69 -21.64 -14.76
CA GLY A 146 2.07 -22.85 -14.02
C GLY A 146 2.84 -22.62 -12.72
N LYS A 147 3.09 -21.35 -12.34
CA LYS A 147 3.71 -20.98 -11.05
C LYS A 147 2.67 -20.83 -9.95
N THR A 148 3.13 -20.79 -8.71
CA THR A 148 2.28 -20.56 -7.54
C THR A 148 2.38 -19.10 -7.09
N TRP A 149 1.24 -18.43 -7.02
CA TRP A 149 1.11 -17.10 -6.45
C TRP A 149 0.53 -17.21 -5.04
N GLY A 150 1.35 -16.92 -4.04
CA GLY A 150 0.96 -16.85 -2.63
C GLY A 150 0.47 -15.46 -2.25
N ILE A 151 -0.58 -15.41 -1.43
CA ILE A 151 -1.20 -14.15 -0.98
C ILE A 151 -1.31 -14.15 0.54
N ILE A 152 -0.78 -13.12 1.20
CA ILE A 152 -1.05 -12.85 2.61
C ILE A 152 -2.12 -11.75 2.71
N GLY A 153 -3.33 -12.12 3.16
CA GLY A 153 -4.44 -11.19 3.29
C GLY A 153 -5.40 -11.22 2.08
N MET A 154 -6.45 -12.04 2.16
CA MET A 154 -7.48 -12.24 1.12
C MET A 154 -8.66 -11.26 1.31
N GLY A 155 -8.34 -9.94 1.44
CA GLY A 155 -9.31 -8.83 1.36
C GLY A 155 -9.62 -8.46 -0.10
N ASN A 156 -10.18 -7.25 -0.33
CA ASN A 156 -10.56 -6.82 -1.68
C ASN A 156 -9.38 -6.76 -2.65
N ILE A 157 -8.23 -6.21 -2.20
CA ILE A 157 -7.00 -6.16 -3.01
C ILE A 157 -6.47 -7.58 -3.26
N GLY A 158 -6.33 -8.40 -2.20
CA GLY A 158 -5.84 -9.78 -2.36
C GLY A 158 -6.69 -10.62 -3.30
N ARG A 159 -8.03 -10.48 -3.27
CA ARG A 159 -8.94 -11.13 -4.22
C ARG A 159 -8.74 -10.66 -5.65
N LYS A 160 -8.54 -9.36 -5.85
CA LYS A 160 -8.26 -8.80 -7.19
C LYS A 160 -6.92 -9.28 -7.73
N VAL A 161 -5.90 -9.36 -6.89
CA VAL A 161 -4.60 -9.95 -7.26
C VAL A 161 -4.74 -11.44 -7.59
N ALA A 162 -5.52 -12.19 -6.81
CA ALA A 162 -5.79 -13.60 -7.06
C ALA A 162 -6.48 -13.84 -8.42
N GLU A 163 -7.48 -13.01 -8.76
CA GLU A 163 -8.16 -13.03 -10.06
C GLU A 163 -7.17 -12.83 -11.22
N ILE A 164 -6.32 -11.83 -11.12
CA ILE A 164 -5.33 -11.50 -12.17
C ILE A 164 -4.25 -12.59 -12.25
N ALA A 165 -3.74 -13.09 -11.11
CA ALA A 165 -2.77 -14.18 -11.09
C ALA A 165 -3.31 -15.45 -11.76
N LYS A 166 -4.59 -15.77 -11.49
CA LYS A 166 -5.27 -16.90 -12.16
C LYS A 166 -5.39 -16.67 -13.66
N ALA A 167 -5.67 -15.43 -14.10
CA ALA A 167 -5.72 -15.11 -15.55
C ALA A 167 -4.35 -15.26 -16.24
N PHE A 168 -3.23 -15.05 -15.51
CA PHE A 168 -1.87 -15.40 -15.98
C PHE A 168 -1.55 -16.89 -15.93
N GLY A 169 -2.48 -17.74 -15.50
CA GLY A 169 -2.26 -19.19 -15.40
C GLY A 169 -1.55 -19.65 -14.12
N CYS A 170 -1.48 -18.80 -13.08
CA CYS A 170 -0.92 -19.21 -11.78
C CYS A 170 -1.90 -20.08 -10.99
N ARG A 171 -1.36 -21.03 -10.21
CA ARG A 171 -2.05 -21.59 -9.05
C ARG A 171 -2.04 -20.54 -7.94
N VAL A 172 -3.19 -20.21 -7.38
CA VAL A 172 -3.31 -19.24 -6.29
C VAL A 172 -3.55 -19.97 -4.98
N ILE A 173 -2.71 -19.65 -3.98
CA ILE A 173 -2.86 -20.09 -2.59
C ILE A 173 -2.83 -18.87 -1.66
N PHE A 174 -3.44 -18.94 -0.48
CA PHE A 174 -3.41 -17.82 0.43
C PHE A 174 -3.31 -18.22 1.91
N TYR A 175 -2.74 -17.32 2.69
CA TYR A 175 -2.73 -17.39 4.16
C TYR A 175 -3.62 -16.30 4.76
N SER A 176 -4.47 -16.71 5.71
CA SER A 176 -5.34 -15.79 6.47
C SER A 176 -4.76 -15.58 7.86
N VAL A 177 -4.14 -14.41 8.10
CA VAL A 177 -3.48 -14.07 9.37
C VAL A 177 -4.40 -14.26 10.58
N THR A 178 -5.66 -13.82 10.48
CA THR A 178 -6.64 -13.92 11.56
C THR A 178 -7.44 -15.23 11.55
N GLY A 179 -7.26 -16.05 10.53
CA GLY A 179 -8.08 -17.24 10.33
C GLY A 179 -9.53 -16.99 9.88
N LYS A 180 -9.97 -15.73 9.77
CA LYS A 180 -11.37 -15.33 9.56
C LYS A 180 -11.74 -15.05 8.09
N SER A 181 -10.88 -15.35 7.11
CA SER A 181 -11.23 -15.15 5.71
C SER A 181 -12.40 -16.00 5.29
N SER A 182 -13.38 -15.39 4.63
CA SER A 182 -14.55 -16.07 4.02
C SER A 182 -14.29 -16.52 2.58
N CYS A 183 -13.05 -16.44 2.08
CA CYS A 183 -12.72 -16.86 0.73
C CYS A 183 -12.73 -18.39 0.61
N THR A 184 -13.53 -18.90 -0.31
CA THR A 184 -13.66 -20.34 -0.65
C THR A 184 -13.22 -20.64 -2.08
N GLU A 185 -12.90 -19.60 -2.87
CA GLU A 185 -12.56 -19.74 -4.30
C GLU A 185 -11.11 -20.17 -4.54
N TYR A 186 -10.23 -19.91 -3.54
CA TYR A 186 -8.81 -20.22 -3.60
C TYR A 186 -8.41 -21.07 -2.40
N GLU A 187 -7.35 -21.84 -2.58
CA GLU A 187 -6.84 -22.75 -1.57
C GLU A 187 -6.22 -21.98 -0.41
N ARG A 188 -6.75 -22.18 0.79
CA ARG A 188 -6.18 -21.66 2.02
C ARG A 188 -5.17 -22.67 2.58
N VAL A 189 -3.96 -22.19 2.85
CA VAL A 189 -2.88 -22.98 3.42
C VAL A 189 -2.36 -22.38 4.74
N ASP A 190 -1.57 -23.12 5.49
CA ASP A 190 -0.80 -22.59 6.62
C ASP A 190 0.36 -21.70 6.13
N PHE A 191 0.99 -20.99 7.07
CA PHE A 191 2.02 -20.01 6.75
C PHE A 191 3.28 -20.65 6.14
N ASP A 192 3.72 -21.80 6.69
CA ASP A 192 4.92 -22.48 6.21
C ASP A 192 4.73 -23.05 4.81
N THR A 193 3.59 -23.65 4.55
CA THR A 193 3.20 -24.12 3.21
C THR A 193 3.15 -22.96 2.21
N LEU A 194 2.56 -21.80 2.61
CA LEU A 194 2.55 -20.62 1.74
C LEU A 194 3.96 -20.20 1.35
N LEU A 195 4.87 -20.10 2.32
CA LEU A 195 6.26 -19.68 2.06
C LEU A 195 6.99 -20.67 1.14
N ALA A 196 6.87 -21.97 1.42
CA ALA A 196 7.59 -23.00 0.70
C ALA A 196 7.10 -23.19 -0.74
N GLU A 197 5.81 -22.99 -1.00
CA GLU A 197 5.22 -23.25 -2.32
C GLU A 197 5.16 -22.01 -3.23
N SER A 198 5.24 -20.80 -2.69
CA SER A 198 5.12 -19.56 -3.48
C SER A 198 6.34 -19.32 -4.37
N ASP A 199 6.10 -19.12 -5.66
CA ASP A 199 7.06 -18.52 -6.59
C ASP A 199 6.98 -17.00 -6.54
N PHE A 200 5.77 -16.46 -6.32
CA PHE A 200 5.48 -15.05 -6.08
C PHE A 200 4.68 -14.95 -4.78
N LEU A 201 5.12 -14.11 -3.86
CA LEU A 201 4.42 -13.87 -2.59
C LEU A 201 4.06 -12.39 -2.48
N SER A 202 2.77 -12.06 -2.41
CA SER A 202 2.30 -10.69 -2.29
C SER A 202 1.54 -10.44 -0.98
N LEU A 203 1.82 -9.27 -0.38
CA LEU A 203 1.29 -8.89 0.92
C LEU A 203 0.17 -7.87 0.77
N HIS A 204 -1.00 -8.19 1.35
CA HIS A 204 -2.23 -7.36 1.30
C HIS A 204 -2.94 -7.35 2.66
N CYS A 205 -2.22 -7.66 3.73
CA CYS A 205 -2.74 -7.62 5.10
C CYS A 205 -2.51 -6.25 5.76
N PRO A 206 -3.36 -5.83 6.72
CA PRO A 206 -3.10 -4.64 7.52
C PRO A 206 -1.90 -4.86 8.45
N LEU A 207 -1.29 -3.76 8.90
CA LEU A 207 -0.30 -3.79 9.98
C LEU A 207 -1.02 -3.98 11.32
N SER A 208 -0.51 -4.90 12.11
CA SER A 208 -0.95 -5.19 13.48
C SER A 208 0.20 -5.83 14.25
N ASP A 209 0.04 -6.08 15.52
CA ASP A 209 1.06 -6.79 16.32
C ASP A 209 1.38 -8.18 15.76
N ILE A 210 0.39 -8.86 15.14
CA ILE A 210 0.56 -10.19 14.56
C ILE A 210 1.28 -10.12 13.21
N THR A 211 1.13 -9.04 12.45
CA THR A 211 1.71 -8.90 11.10
C THR A 211 3.00 -8.11 11.08
N ARG A 212 3.36 -7.45 12.18
CA ARG A 212 4.65 -6.76 12.30
C ARG A 212 5.80 -7.76 12.22
N ASN A 213 6.74 -7.52 11.31
CA ASN A 213 7.87 -8.41 11.02
C ASN A 213 7.44 -9.87 10.73
N LEU A 214 6.24 -10.05 10.17
CA LEU A 214 5.74 -11.37 9.77
C LEU A 214 6.69 -12.02 8.74
N ILE A 215 7.22 -11.21 7.84
CA ILE A 215 8.25 -11.60 6.89
C ILE A 215 9.61 -11.17 7.48
N ASN A 216 10.16 -12.05 8.26
CA ASN A 216 11.49 -11.95 8.86
C ASN A 216 12.48 -12.90 8.15
N LEU A 217 13.73 -12.98 8.62
CA LEU A 217 14.76 -13.81 8.01
C LEU A 217 14.40 -15.30 7.97
N ASP A 218 13.75 -15.81 9.03
CA ASP A 218 13.34 -17.21 9.06
C ASP A 218 12.24 -17.53 8.04
N ALA A 219 11.30 -16.60 7.85
CA ALA A 219 10.30 -16.69 6.81
C ALA A 219 10.93 -16.64 5.40
N LEU A 220 11.85 -15.70 5.19
CA LEU A 220 12.56 -15.55 3.89
C LEU A 220 13.42 -16.78 3.55
N LYS A 221 14.04 -17.42 4.53
CA LYS A 221 14.79 -18.67 4.32
C LYS A 221 13.92 -19.87 3.94
N LYS A 222 12.63 -19.85 4.31
CA LYS A 222 11.67 -20.92 3.91
C LYS A 222 11.15 -20.75 2.49
N MET A 223 11.29 -19.57 1.90
CA MET A 223 10.86 -19.30 0.53
C MET A 223 11.79 -19.99 -0.50
N LYS A 224 11.28 -20.15 -1.71
CA LYS A 224 12.11 -20.62 -2.83
C LYS A 224 13.20 -19.58 -3.14
N LYS A 225 14.40 -20.05 -3.51
CA LYS A 225 15.50 -19.16 -3.97
C LYS A 225 15.14 -18.37 -5.22
N THR A 226 14.15 -18.84 -5.97
CA THR A 226 13.61 -18.18 -7.16
C THR A 226 12.41 -17.29 -6.85
N ALA A 227 11.97 -17.18 -5.59
CA ALA A 227 10.79 -16.44 -5.22
C ALA A 227 10.98 -14.92 -5.31
N ILE A 228 9.91 -14.24 -5.68
CA ILE A 228 9.81 -12.78 -5.64
C ILE A 228 8.80 -12.39 -4.57
N LEU A 229 9.22 -11.53 -3.63
CA LEU A 229 8.37 -10.94 -2.61
C LEU A 229 7.84 -9.59 -3.08
N ILE A 230 6.53 -9.33 -2.91
CA ILE A 230 5.92 -8.03 -3.25
C ILE A 230 5.20 -7.49 -2.00
N ASN A 231 5.58 -6.28 -1.56
CA ASN A 231 4.91 -5.60 -0.46
C ASN A 231 4.29 -4.28 -0.92
N VAL A 232 2.96 -4.29 -1.04
CA VAL A 232 2.11 -3.11 -1.32
C VAL A 232 1.13 -2.87 -0.16
N ALA A 233 1.40 -3.46 1.00
CA ALA A 233 0.55 -3.38 2.19
C ALA A 233 1.03 -2.30 3.17
N ARG A 234 1.95 -2.67 4.07
CA ARG A 234 2.61 -1.79 5.04
C ARG A 234 4.07 -2.19 5.19
N GLY A 235 4.97 -1.23 5.25
CA GLY A 235 6.42 -1.48 5.36
C GLY A 235 6.79 -2.42 6.51
N PRO A 236 6.36 -2.14 7.76
CA PRO A 236 6.74 -2.97 8.90
C PRO A 236 6.19 -4.41 8.93
N VAL A 237 5.43 -4.85 7.92
CA VAL A 237 5.10 -6.28 7.73
C VAL A 237 6.34 -7.09 7.35
N VAL A 238 7.28 -6.45 6.67
CA VAL A 238 8.60 -7.01 6.31
C VAL A 238 9.66 -6.36 7.19
N ASN A 239 10.61 -7.13 7.68
CA ASN A 239 11.78 -6.60 8.37
C ASN A 239 12.82 -6.19 7.32
N ASP A 240 13.16 -4.90 7.23
CA ASP A 240 14.05 -4.35 6.20
C ASP A 240 15.48 -4.91 6.29
N GLU A 241 16.04 -5.12 7.51
CA GLU A 241 17.37 -5.72 7.72
C GLU A 241 17.41 -7.19 7.29
N ASP A 242 16.37 -7.93 7.62
CA ASP A 242 16.23 -9.34 7.24
C ASP A 242 16.06 -9.49 5.73
N LEU A 243 15.30 -8.60 5.10
CA LEU A 243 15.14 -8.57 3.65
C LEU A 243 16.46 -8.21 2.95
N TYR A 244 17.20 -7.22 3.47
CA TYR A 244 18.54 -6.91 2.97
C TYR A 244 19.45 -8.15 3.01
N THR A 245 19.48 -8.85 4.14
CA THR A 245 20.25 -10.09 4.30
C THR A 245 19.79 -11.17 3.31
N ALA A 246 18.48 -11.36 3.16
CA ALA A 246 17.94 -12.37 2.25
C ALA A 246 18.28 -12.10 0.78
N LEU A 247 18.28 -10.83 0.38
CA LEU A 247 18.68 -10.44 -0.98
C LEU A 247 20.18 -10.58 -1.21
N THR A 248 21.03 -10.18 -0.28
CA THR A 248 22.48 -10.27 -0.41
C THR A 248 23.01 -11.70 -0.34
N GLU A 249 22.40 -12.54 0.50
CA GLU A 249 22.73 -13.95 0.66
C GLU A 249 21.99 -14.89 -0.34
N ASN A 250 21.18 -14.32 -1.25
CA ASN A 250 20.44 -15.08 -2.28
C ASN A 250 19.45 -16.13 -1.70
N TYR A 251 18.76 -15.80 -0.60
CA TYR A 251 17.66 -16.64 -0.09
C TYR A 251 16.41 -16.51 -0.95
N ILE A 252 16.19 -15.36 -1.59
CA ILE A 252 15.13 -15.13 -2.59
C ILE A 252 15.70 -14.44 -3.83
N LEU A 253 14.98 -14.51 -4.95
CA LEU A 253 15.39 -13.89 -6.21
C LEU A 253 15.35 -12.36 -6.14
N GLY A 254 14.28 -11.79 -5.61
CA GLY A 254 14.10 -10.34 -5.58
C GLY A 254 12.91 -9.90 -4.75
N ALA A 255 12.79 -8.58 -4.58
CA ALA A 255 11.65 -7.97 -3.90
C ALA A 255 11.19 -6.68 -4.58
N GLY A 256 9.86 -6.50 -4.68
CA GLY A 256 9.21 -5.27 -5.11
C GLY A 256 8.45 -4.65 -3.93
N LEU A 257 8.83 -3.44 -3.55
CA LEU A 257 8.28 -2.75 -2.39
C LEU A 257 7.64 -1.42 -2.82
N ASP A 258 6.40 -1.20 -2.44
CA ASP A 258 5.80 0.15 -2.52
C ASP A 258 5.86 0.86 -1.16
N VAL A 259 6.21 0.12 -0.11
CA VAL A 259 6.25 0.59 1.29
C VAL A 259 7.50 0.08 1.99
N THR A 260 8.05 0.88 2.92
CA THR A 260 9.24 0.56 3.72
C THR A 260 8.99 0.76 5.22
N GLY A 261 9.86 0.22 6.06
CA GLY A 261 9.70 0.26 7.52
C GLY A 261 9.55 1.68 8.09
N THR A 262 10.14 2.68 7.43
CA THR A 262 9.96 4.11 7.72
C THR A 262 9.74 4.87 6.41
N GLU A 263 8.73 5.70 6.36
CA GLU A 263 8.38 6.51 5.19
C GLU A 263 8.36 8.01 5.54
N PRO A 264 9.06 8.85 4.76
CA PRO A 264 9.96 8.52 3.65
C PRO A 264 11.14 7.66 4.09
N MET A 265 11.60 6.75 3.19
CA MET A 265 12.77 5.91 3.45
C MET A 265 14.01 6.77 3.71
N LYS A 266 14.75 6.45 4.77
CA LYS A 266 15.97 7.16 5.13
C LYS A 266 17.20 6.50 4.49
N ASP A 267 18.26 7.28 4.25
CA ASP A 267 19.54 6.76 3.73
C ASP A 267 20.17 5.67 4.63
N SER A 268 19.84 5.70 5.92
CA SER A 268 20.29 4.67 6.88
C SER A 268 19.56 3.33 6.73
N ASN A 269 18.49 3.25 5.93
CA ASN A 269 17.81 1.98 5.68
C ASN A 269 18.73 1.06 4.87
N PRO A 270 18.99 -0.20 5.30
CA PRO A 270 19.93 -1.10 4.64
C PRO A 270 19.56 -1.38 3.17
N LEU A 271 18.28 -1.35 2.84
CA LEU A 271 17.79 -1.58 1.47
C LEU A 271 18.29 -0.53 0.47
N SER A 272 18.67 0.69 0.93
CA SER A 272 19.25 1.74 0.09
C SER A 272 20.61 1.34 -0.52
N LYS A 273 21.28 0.35 0.06
CA LYS A 273 22.57 -0.17 -0.42
C LYS A 273 22.43 -1.13 -1.61
N ILE A 274 21.21 -1.62 -1.88
CA ILE A 274 20.96 -2.50 -3.03
C ILE A 274 20.61 -1.64 -4.24
N THR A 275 21.57 -1.47 -5.13
CA THR A 275 21.44 -0.63 -6.34
C THR A 275 20.98 -1.42 -7.56
N ASP A 276 21.04 -2.77 -7.51
CA ASP A 276 20.56 -3.64 -8.58
C ASP A 276 19.04 -3.72 -8.58
N SER A 277 18.40 -2.94 -9.44
CA SER A 277 16.95 -2.92 -9.60
C SER A 277 16.36 -4.18 -10.26
N SER A 278 17.19 -5.10 -10.74
CA SER A 278 16.74 -6.44 -11.13
C SER A 278 16.48 -7.36 -9.92
N ARG A 279 16.95 -6.95 -8.74
CA ARG A 279 16.80 -7.64 -7.45
C ARG A 279 15.87 -6.92 -6.49
N LEU A 280 15.91 -5.60 -6.46
CA LEU A 280 15.09 -4.77 -5.58
C LEU A 280 14.57 -3.55 -6.32
N ILE A 281 13.28 -3.39 -6.38
CA ILE A 281 12.63 -2.15 -6.80
C ILE A 281 11.81 -1.59 -5.64
N ILE A 282 11.96 -0.29 -5.37
CA ILE A 282 11.18 0.42 -4.35
C ILE A 282 10.47 1.59 -5.01
N THR A 283 9.16 1.71 -4.79
CA THR A 283 8.35 2.84 -5.21
C THR A 283 7.84 3.62 -3.98
N PRO A 284 7.64 4.93 -4.07
CA PRO A 284 7.42 5.79 -2.90
C PRO A 284 5.93 5.82 -2.48
N HIS A 285 5.38 4.67 -2.06
CA HIS A 285 4.00 4.49 -1.56
C HIS A 285 2.95 5.03 -2.55
N MET A 286 3.08 4.62 -3.81
CA MET A 286 2.26 5.11 -4.91
C MET A 286 1.32 4.06 -5.53
N ALA A 287 1.29 2.83 -5.02
CA ALA A 287 0.44 1.76 -5.57
C ALA A 287 -1.04 2.16 -5.67
N TRP A 288 -1.51 3.02 -4.77
CA TRP A 288 -2.88 3.54 -4.73
C TRP A 288 -3.10 4.78 -5.60
N ALA A 289 -2.05 5.44 -6.12
CA ALA A 289 -2.05 6.84 -6.52
C ALA A 289 -2.42 7.08 -7.99
N SER A 290 -3.10 6.14 -8.68
CA SER A 290 -3.63 6.43 -10.02
C SER A 290 -4.63 7.60 -9.99
N ILE A 291 -4.76 8.34 -11.08
CA ILE A 291 -5.69 9.48 -11.19
C ILE A 291 -7.11 9.02 -10.83
N GLU A 292 -7.53 7.87 -11.36
CA GLU A 292 -8.87 7.32 -11.13
C GLU A 292 -9.08 6.95 -9.66
N ALA A 293 -8.09 6.36 -9.01
CA ALA A 293 -8.20 6.00 -7.60
C ALA A 293 -8.25 7.25 -6.72
N ARG A 294 -7.42 8.25 -6.96
CA ARG A 294 -7.43 9.52 -6.23
C ARG A 294 -8.74 10.29 -6.42
N THR A 295 -9.29 10.29 -7.64
CA THR A 295 -10.60 10.88 -7.94
C THR A 295 -11.71 10.15 -7.19
N ARG A 296 -11.70 8.80 -7.20
CA ARG A 296 -12.64 8.01 -6.39
C ARG A 296 -12.50 8.29 -4.91
N CYS A 297 -11.27 8.45 -4.41
CA CYS A 297 -11.01 8.75 -3.00
C CYS A 297 -11.71 10.06 -2.57
N VAL A 298 -11.56 11.12 -3.35
CA VAL A 298 -12.24 12.40 -3.09
C VAL A 298 -13.76 12.25 -3.17
N SER A 299 -14.29 11.62 -4.21
CA SER A 299 -15.74 11.41 -4.37
C SER A 299 -16.32 10.57 -3.21
N GLU A 300 -15.65 9.52 -2.77
CA GLU A 300 -16.10 8.71 -1.64
C GLU A 300 -16.02 9.47 -0.31
N THR A 301 -15.05 10.37 -0.14
CA THR A 301 -14.99 11.29 1.00
C THR A 301 -16.20 12.26 0.99
N CYS A 302 -16.55 12.79 -0.17
CA CYS A 302 -17.77 13.61 -0.32
C CYS A 302 -19.02 12.85 0.11
N LYS A 303 -19.16 11.59 -0.31
CA LYS A 303 -20.28 10.71 0.09
C LYS A 303 -20.29 10.40 1.60
N ASN A 304 -19.11 10.29 2.24
CA ASN A 304 -19.02 10.12 3.69
C ASN A 304 -19.51 11.38 4.42
N ILE A 305 -19.12 12.57 3.95
CA ILE A 305 -19.60 13.86 4.49
C ILE A 305 -21.12 13.98 4.30
N GLU A 306 -21.63 13.68 3.11
CA GLU A 306 -23.05 13.73 2.79
C GLU A 306 -23.86 12.77 3.70
N ALA A 307 -23.42 11.54 3.86
CA ALA A 307 -24.07 10.57 4.74
C ALA A 307 -24.11 11.05 6.19
N TYR A 308 -22.97 11.56 6.69
CA TYR A 308 -22.91 12.14 8.03
C TYR A 308 -23.91 13.28 8.23
N LEU A 309 -24.03 14.20 7.27
CA LEU A 309 -24.99 15.33 7.32
C LEU A 309 -26.45 14.87 7.30
N LYS A 310 -26.75 13.73 6.70
CA LYS A 310 -28.07 13.10 6.71
C LYS A 310 -28.33 12.25 7.98
N GLY A 311 -27.34 12.14 8.88
CA GLY A 311 -27.44 11.29 10.07
C GLY A 311 -27.24 9.79 9.79
N GLU A 312 -26.70 9.45 8.62
CA GLU A 312 -26.42 8.08 8.19
C GLU A 312 -24.98 7.69 8.56
N GLU A 313 -24.77 6.40 8.81
CA GLU A 313 -23.42 5.85 9.05
C GLU A 313 -22.86 5.27 7.75
N ARG A 314 -21.71 5.81 7.29
CA ARG A 314 -21.02 5.33 6.12
C ARG A 314 -19.52 5.28 6.37
N ASN A 315 -18.92 4.09 6.25
CA ASN A 315 -17.48 3.85 6.44
C ASN A 315 -16.94 4.32 7.80
N ILE A 316 -17.77 4.33 8.85
CA ILE A 316 -17.35 4.72 10.19
C ILE A 316 -16.49 3.62 10.81
N VAL A 317 -15.32 4.02 11.34
CA VAL A 317 -14.31 3.13 11.96
C VAL A 317 -14.08 3.44 13.45
N SER A 318 -14.63 4.57 13.96
CA SER A 318 -14.54 4.95 15.37
C SER A 318 -15.62 4.31 16.24
#